data_cb5a7590fcc7b6c1f70a46f562d5ccfd
#
_entry.id   cb5a7590fcc7b6c1f70a46f562d5ccfd
#
_cell.length_a   1.000
_cell.length_b   1.000
_cell.length_c   1.000
_cell.angle_alpha   90.00
_cell.angle_beta   90.00
_cell.angle_gamma   90.00
#
_symmetry.space_group_name_H-M   'P 1'
#
loop_
_entity.id
_entity.type
_entity.pdbx_description
1 polymer ?
#
loop_
_entity_poly.entity_id
_entity_poly.type
_entity_poly.pdbx_seq_one_letter_code
_entity_poly.pdbx_strand_id
1 'polypeptide(L)'
;MNHLVIMAGGVGSRFWPMSTAERPKQFIDVLGVGRTLFQLTYDRFEGICDPKNVWVVTNERYAAIVHEQLPEIPLGNILKEPCRRNTAPCIAYVSWRIKNADPKANIVVAPSDHIVTNPVEFRRVITACLKFT
;
A
#
# COMPACT_ATOMS: atom_id res chain seq x y z
N MET A 1 -9.78 13.18 7.93
CA MET A 1 -9.78 12.40 6.68
C MET A 1 -9.04 11.08 6.86
N ASN A 2 -9.47 10.06 6.17
CA ASN A 2 -8.85 8.75 6.22
C ASN A 2 -7.75 8.64 5.16
N HIS A 3 -6.55 8.28 5.58
CA HIS A 3 -5.41 8.06 4.70
C HIS A 3 -4.99 6.60 4.75
N LEU A 4 -4.62 6.06 3.59
CA LEU A 4 -4.09 4.71 3.45
C LEU A 4 -2.61 4.79 3.11
N VAL A 5 -1.80 4.00 3.81
CA VAL A 5 -0.38 3.82 3.48
C VAL A 5 -0.16 2.36 3.09
N ILE A 6 0.23 2.12 1.85
CA ILE A 6 0.55 0.78 1.36
C ILE A 6 2.06 0.59 1.40
N MET A 7 2.51 -0.45 2.08
CA MET A 7 3.92 -0.79 2.18
C MET A 7 4.27 -1.76 1.04
N ALA A 8 5.05 -1.30 0.06
CA ALA A 8 5.33 -2.04 -1.17
C ALA A 8 6.83 -2.11 -1.49
N GLY A 9 7.68 -2.21 -0.47
CA GLY A 9 9.13 -2.18 -0.64
C GLY A 9 9.85 -3.53 -0.63
N GLY A 10 9.18 -4.62 -0.25
CA GLY A 10 9.81 -5.93 -0.14
C GLY A 10 10.10 -6.60 -1.48
N VAL A 11 11.09 -7.46 -1.54
CA VAL A 11 11.48 -8.19 -2.76
C VAL A 11 10.69 -9.47 -2.99
N GLY A 12 9.94 -9.96 -2.02
CA GLY A 12 9.04 -11.11 -2.18
C GLY A 12 9.72 -12.43 -2.51
N SER A 13 10.93 -12.67 -2.00
CA SER A 13 11.74 -13.85 -2.31
C SER A 13 11.09 -15.19 -1.97
N ARG A 14 10.06 -15.19 -1.13
CA ARG A 14 9.34 -16.40 -0.71
C ARG A 14 8.64 -17.14 -1.85
N PHE A 15 8.38 -16.46 -2.95
CA PHE A 15 7.63 -17.01 -4.09
C PHE A 15 8.50 -17.27 -5.31
N TRP A 16 9.83 -17.26 -5.13
CA TRP A 16 10.71 -17.63 -6.21
C TRP A 16 10.37 -19.06 -6.73
N PRO A 17 10.30 -19.34 -8.04
CA PRO A 17 10.65 -18.46 -9.16
C PRO A 17 9.55 -17.52 -9.64
N MET A 18 8.34 -17.54 -9.08
CA MET A 18 7.27 -16.62 -9.46
C MET A 18 7.62 -15.16 -9.17
N SER A 19 8.31 -14.94 -8.05
CA SER A 19 8.71 -13.63 -7.60
C SER A 19 10.21 -13.44 -7.78
N THR A 20 10.61 -12.35 -8.41
CA THR A 20 12.01 -11.97 -8.61
C THR A 20 12.27 -10.60 -7.99
N ALA A 21 13.56 -10.23 -7.86
CA ALA A 21 13.92 -8.90 -7.39
C ALA A 21 13.44 -7.78 -8.33
N GLU A 22 13.26 -8.09 -9.62
CA GLU A 22 12.75 -7.14 -10.60
C GLU A 22 11.22 -7.00 -10.55
N ARG A 23 10.52 -8.08 -10.20
CA ARG A 23 9.07 -8.09 -10.03
C ARG A 23 8.70 -8.89 -8.79
N PRO A 24 8.71 -8.26 -7.59
CA PRO A 24 8.30 -8.92 -6.35
C PRO A 24 6.84 -9.40 -6.38
N LYS A 25 6.50 -10.32 -5.48
CA LYS A 25 5.16 -10.94 -5.46
C LYS A 25 4.01 -9.95 -5.36
N GLN A 26 4.19 -8.81 -4.68
CA GLN A 26 3.13 -7.81 -4.56
C GLN A 26 2.74 -7.21 -5.91
N PHE A 27 3.61 -7.28 -6.91
CA PHE A 27 3.37 -6.75 -8.25
C PHE A 27 3.02 -7.85 -9.25
N ILE A 28 2.70 -9.05 -8.79
CA ILE A 28 2.33 -10.20 -9.61
C ILE A 28 0.88 -10.58 -9.34
N ASP A 29 0.15 -10.99 -10.39
CA ASP A 29 -1.19 -11.57 -10.25
C ASP A 29 -1.08 -13.03 -9.81
N VAL A 30 -0.85 -13.23 -8.51
CA VAL A 30 -0.64 -14.55 -7.91
C VAL A 30 -1.92 -15.40 -7.94
N LEU A 31 -3.08 -14.76 -7.85
CA LEU A 31 -4.38 -15.45 -7.82
C LEU A 31 -4.98 -15.68 -9.19
N GLY A 32 -4.40 -15.11 -10.24
CA GLY A 32 -4.92 -15.26 -11.60
C GLY A 32 -6.26 -14.56 -11.83
N VAL A 33 -6.51 -13.46 -11.15
CA VAL A 33 -7.77 -12.71 -11.20
C VAL A 33 -7.69 -11.43 -12.05
N GLY A 34 -6.57 -11.20 -12.71
CA GLY A 34 -6.35 -10.00 -13.52
C GLY A 34 -5.84 -8.79 -12.73
N ARG A 35 -5.60 -8.95 -11.43
CA ARG A 35 -5.09 -7.89 -10.55
C ARG A 35 -3.93 -8.42 -9.71
N THR A 36 -2.90 -7.61 -9.51
CA THR A 36 -1.77 -7.95 -8.64
C THR A 36 -2.17 -7.83 -7.17
N LEU A 37 -1.38 -8.42 -6.27
CA LEU A 37 -1.60 -8.29 -4.83
C LEU A 37 -1.59 -6.82 -4.39
N PHE A 38 -0.72 -6.01 -4.98
CA PHE A 38 -0.67 -4.57 -4.73
C PHE A 38 -1.97 -3.89 -5.13
N GLN A 39 -2.47 -4.18 -6.33
CA GLN A 39 -3.74 -3.63 -6.82
C GLN A 39 -4.92 -4.10 -5.97
N LEU A 40 -4.95 -5.37 -5.56
CA LEU A 40 -5.99 -5.90 -4.69
C LEU A 40 -5.98 -5.24 -3.32
N THR A 41 -4.81 -4.90 -2.79
CA THR A 41 -4.71 -4.17 -1.53
C THR A 41 -5.39 -2.80 -1.64
N TYR A 42 -5.13 -2.08 -2.72
CA TYR A 42 -5.78 -0.81 -3.00
C TYR A 42 -7.30 -0.98 -3.12
N ASP A 43 -7.75 -2.00 -3.85
CA ASP A 43 -9.17 -2.24 -4.11
C ASP A 43 -9.96 -2.48 -2.82
N ARG A 44 -9.35 -3.09 -1.81
CA ARG A 44 -9.99 -3.33 -0.51
C ARG A 44 -10.39 -2.06 0.23
N PHE A 45 -9.72 -0.96 -0.06
CA PHE A 45 -9.97 0.34 0.58
C PHE A 45 -10.79 1.28 -0.29
N GLU A 46 -11.30 0.81 -1.42
CA GLU A 46 -12.16 1.60 -2.29
C GLU A 46 -13.42 2.06 -1.52
N GLY A 47 -13.71 3.36 -1.56
CA GLY A 47 -14.81 3.96 -0.82
C GLY A 47 -14.50 4.27 0.65
N ILE A 48 -13.40 3.75 1.21
CA ILE A 48 -12.95 4.06 2.57
C ILE A 48 -12.00 5.25 2.55
N CYS A 49 -11.06 5.26 1.62
CA CYS A 49 -10.09 6.32 1.43
C CYS A 49 -10.17 6.87 0.01
N ASP A 50 -10.10 8.20 -0.12
CA ASP A 50 -10.04 8.85 -1.44
C ASP A 50 -8.69 8.53 -2.10
N PRO A 51 -8.62 8.27 -3.42
CA PRO A 51 -7.35 8.01 -4.10
C PRO A 51 -6.26 9.04 -3.84
N LYS A 52 -6.62 10.32 -3.70
CA LYS A 52 -5.65 11.39 -3.39
C LYS A 52 -5.07 11.27 -1.96
N ASN A 53 -5.70 10.49 -1.09
CA ASN A 53 -5.24 10.22 0.29
C ASN A 53 -4.57 8.85 0.41
N VAL A 54 -4.27 8.21 -0.69
CA VAL A 54 -3.54 6.94 -0.70
C VAL A 54 -2.05 7.23 -0.92
N TRP A 55 -1.23 6.64 -0.07
CA TRP A 55 0.22 6.80 -0.08
C TRP A 55 0.86 5.43 -0.26
N VAL A 56 1.96 5.38 -1.00
CA VAL A 56 2.72 4.15 -1.21
C VAL A 56 4.15 4.39 -0.78
N VAL A 57 4.66 3.52 0.09
CA VAL A 57 6.08 3.50 0.44
C VAL A 57 6.73 2.35 -0.30
N THR A 58 7.65 2.66 -1.16
CA THR A 58 8.37 1.68 -1.95
C THR A 58 9.82 2.12 -2.06
N ASN A 59 10.64 1.38 -2.78
CA ASN A 59 11.99 1.86 -3.10
C ASN A 59 11.99 2.45 -4.51
N GLU A 60 13.08 3.14 -4.84
CA GLU A 60 13.22 3.80 -6.13
C GLU A 60 13.08 2.83 -7.30
N ARG A 61 13.52 1.60 -7.11
CA ARG A 61 13.47 0.54 -8.13
C ARG A 61 12.04 0.20 -8.56
N TYR A 62 11.08 0.27 -7.64
CA TYR A 62 9.70 -0.15 -7.89
C TYR A 62 8.72 1.01 -8.10
N ALA A 63 9.16 2.24 -7.97
CA ALA A 63 8.26 3.39 -8.09
C ALA A 63 7.56 3.45 -9.45
N ALA A 64 8.25 3.09 -10.52
CA ALA A 64 7.66 3.07 -11.87
C ALA A 64 6.54 2.02 -11.98
N ILE A 65 6.75 0.82 -11.40
CA ILE A 65 5.75 -0.25 -11.39
C ILE A 65 4.51 0.18 -10.60
N VAL A 66 4.71 0.84 -9.45
CA VAL A 66 3.62 1.37 -8.64
C VAL A 66 2.75 2.34 -9.44
N HIS A 67 3.37 3.27 -10.13
CA HIS A 67 2.65 4.24 -10.96
C HIS A 67 1.94 3.57 -12.14
N GLU A 68 2.56 2.58 -12.75
CA GLU A 68 1.98 1.82 -13.87
C GLU A 68 0.72 1.06 -13.43
N GLN A 69 0.77 0.42 -12.26
CA GLN A 69 -0.32 -0.43 -11.78
C GLN A 69 -1.47 0.34 -11.14
N LEU A 70 -1.19 1.45 -10.50
CA LEU A 70 -2.20 2.32 -9.86
C LEU A 70 -1.96 3.78 -10.24
N PRO A 71 -2.28 4.17 -11.48
CA PRO A 71 -2.08 5.55 -11.93
C PRO A 71 -2.98 6.57 -11.23
N GLU A 72 -4.02 6.12 -10.53
CA GLU A 72 -4.90 6.98 -9.75
C GLU A 72 -4.23 7.59 -8.53
N ILE A 73 -3.16 6.98 -8.03
CA ILE A 73 -2.41 7.51 -6.89
C ILE A 73 -1.53 8.67 -7.36
N PRO A 74 -1.61 9.85 -6.71
CA PRO A 74 -0.76 10.99 -7.08
C PRO A 74 0.72 10.64 -6.99
N LEU A 75 1.51 11.08 -7.96
CA LEU A 75 2.96 10.83 -7.97
C LEU A 75 3.66 11.33 -6.70
N GLY A 76 3.20 12.45 -6.14
CA GLY A 76 3.75 12.99 -4.90
C GLY A 76 3.48 12.13 -3.68
N ASN A 77 2.55 11.16 -3.78
CA ASN A 77 2.23 10.23 -2.70
C ASN A 77 2.99 8.91 -2.81
N ILE A 78 3.78 8.71 -3.86
CA ILE A 78 4.65 7.56 -3.99
C ILE A 78 6.00 7.94 -3.38
N LEU A 79 6.26 7.45 -2.17
CA LEU A 79 7.44 7.79 -1.41
C LEU A 79 8.53 6.74 -1.63
N LYS A 80 9.69 7.19 -2.05
CA LYS A 80 10.82 6.33 -2.35
C LYS A 80 11.74 6.24 -1.15
N GLU A 81 11.97 5.05 -0.67
CA GLU A 81 12.89 4.80 0.43
C GLU A 81 14.26 4.42 -0.16
N PRO A 82 15.33 5.17 0.16
CA PRO A 82 16.65 4.92 -0.45
C PRO A 82 17.30 3.62 0.02
N CYS A 83 16.94 3.13 1.21
CA CYS A 83 17.47 1.89 1.78
C CYS A 83 16.33 1.03 2.28
N ARG A 84 16.53 -0.30 2.29
CA ARG A 84 15.59 -1.22 2.94
C ARG A 84 15.70 -1.04 4.44
N ARG A 85 14.77 -0.32 5.01
CA ARG A 85 14.69 -0.11 6.44
C ARG A 85 13.57 -0.94 7.03
N ASN A 86 13.57 -1.10 8.36
CA ASN A 86 12.48 -1.73 9.06
C ASN A 86 11.20 -0.93 8.91
N THR A 87 10.05 -1.59 9.11
CA THR A 87 8.72 -1.01 8.95
C THR A 87 8.51 0.25 9.79
N ALA A 88 8.99 0.27 11.03
CA ALA A 88 8.76 1.38 11.95
C ALA A 88 9.31 2.74 11.46
N PRO A 89 10.55 2.85 10.96
CA PRO A 89 11.04 4.11 10.39
C PRO A 89 10.22 4.59 9.18
N CYS A 90 9.78 3.67 8.32
CA CYS A 90 8.94 4.00 7.16
C CYS A 90 7.59 4.57 7.61
N ILE A 91 6.93 3.92 8.56
CA ILE A 91 5.65 4.38 9.10
C ILE A 91 5.80 5.76 9.74
N ALA A 92 6.87 5.97 10.52
CA ALA A 92 7.13 7.26 11.15
C ALA A 92 7.30 8.38 10.12
N TYR A 93 8.07 8.13 9.07
CA TYR A 93 8.31 9.11 8.00
C TYR A 93 7.01 9.48 7.27
N VAL A 94 6.24 8.48 6.86
CA VAL A 94 4.98 8.69 6.14
C VAL A 94 3.96 9.39 7.03
N SER A 95 3.86 8.99 8.30
CA SER A 95 2.94 9.60 9.25
C SER A 95 3.27 11.08 9.45
N TRP A 96 4.54 11.42 9.52
CA TRP A 96 4.98 12.82 9.61
C TRP A 96 4.56 13.61 8.37
N ARG A 97 4.75 13.05 7.17
CA ARG A 97 4.33 13.69 5.92
C ARG A 97 2.82 13.93 5.89
N ILE A 98 2.04 12.93 6.29
CA ILE A 98 0.57 13.02 6.31
C ILE A 98 0.12 14.04 7.35
N LYS A 99 0.73 14.05 8.52
CA LYS A 99 0.40 15.00 9.59
C LYS A 99 0.62 16.45 9.14
N ASN A 100 1.66 16.71 8.37
CA ASN A 100 1.90 18.04 7.83
C ASN A 100 0.84 18.46 6.82
N ALA A 101 0.29 17.51 6.05
CA ALA A 101 -0.77 17.80 5.08
C ALA A 101 -2.16 17.82 5.72
N ASP A 102 -2.40 16.97 6.71
CA ASP A 102 -3.68 16.84 7.42
C ASP A 102 -3.43 16.49 8.89
N PRO A 103 -3.39 17.47 9.79
CA PRO A 103 -3.12 17.22 11.22
C PRO A 103 -4.12 16.33 11.93
N LYS A 104 -5.33 16.16 11.36
CA LYS A 104 -6.39 15.34 11.95
C LYS A 104 -6.57 14.01 11.18
N ALA A 105 -5.58 13.59 10.42
CA ALA A 105 -5.68 12.38 9.62
C ALA A 105 -5.78 11.12 10.48
N ASN A 106 -6.65 10.21 10.07
CA ASN A 106 -6.64 8.82 10.50
C ASN A 106 -5.83 8.02 9.48
N ILE A 107 -4.88 7.22 9.93
CA ILE A 107 -3.94 6.53 9.07
C ILE A 107 -4.10 5.03 9.22
N VAL A 108 -4.30 4.33 8.11
CA VAL A 108 -4.28 2.87 8.04
C VAL A 108 -3.01 2.48 7.27
N VAL A 109 -2.22 1.59 7.85
CA VAL A 109 -1.03 1.04 7.19
C VAL A 109 -1.33 -0.40 6.81
N ALA A 110 -1.13 -0.73 5.54
CA ALA A 110 -1.41 -2.06 5.02
C ALA A 110 -0.21 -2.60 4.23
N PRO A 111 0.21 -3.85 4.46
CA PRO A 111 1.17 -4.51 3.59
C PRO A 111 0.50 -4.88 2.26
N SER A 112 1.29 -4.98 1.20
CA SER A 112 0.78 -5.28 -0.14
C SER A 112 0.98 -6.74 -0.55
N ASP A 113 1.39 -7.61 0.36
CA ASP A 113 1.74 -8.99 0.08
C ASP A 113 0.83 -10.01 0.78
N HIS A 114 -0.30 -9.58 1.31
CA HIS A 114 -1.25 -10.42 2.02
C HIS A 114 -2.53 -10.62 1.22
N ILE A 115 -3.12 -11.81 1.35
CA ILE A 115 -4.38 -12.17 0.71
C ILE A 115 -5.50 -12.08 1.76
N VAL A 116 -6.57 -11.36 1.42
CA VAL A 116 -7.78 -11.28 2.27
C VAL A 116 -8.88 -12.10 1.62
N THR A 117 -9.37 -13.12 2.33
CA THR A 117 -10.37 -14.05 1.80
C THR A 117 -11.80 -13.54 1.92
N ASN A 118 -12.07 -12.59 2.80
CA ASN A 118 -13.38 -11.98 2.96
C ASN A 118 -13.27 -10.44 2.90
N PRO A 119 -13.30 -9.85 1.69
CA PRO A 119 -13.16 -8.40 1.54
C PRO A 119 -14.28 -7.59 2.20
N VAL A 120 -15.50 -8.10 2.21
CA VAL A 120 -16.65 -7.40 2.82
C VAL A 120 -16.46 -7.26 4.33
N GLU A 121 -16.09 -8.33 5.00
CA GLU A 121 -15.82 -8.31 6.44
C GLU A 121 -14.59 -7.46 6.77
N PHE A 122 -13.55 -7.53 5.96
CA PHE A 122 -12.36 -6.70 6.11
C PHE A 122 -12.74 -5.21 6.08
N ARG A 123 -13.53 -4.79 5.09
CA ARG A 123 -13.97 -3.39 4.97
C ARG A 123 -14.82 -2.95 6.16
N ARG A 124 -15.69 -3.82 6.63
CA ARG A 124 -16.52 -3.55 7.81
C ARG A 124 -15.66 -3.28 9.05
N VAL A 125 -14.70 -4.14 9.31
CA VAL A 125 -13.81 -4.02 10.46
C VAL A 125 -12.95 -2.73 10.37
N ILE A 126 -12.37 -2.46 9.21
CA ILE A 126 -11.54 -1.26 9.01
C ILE A 126 -12.39 0.01 9.19
N THR A 127 -13.59 0.04 8.63
CA THR A 127 -14.49 1.19 8.78
C THR A 127 -14.84 1.42 10.25
N ALA A 128 -15.13 0.35 11.00
CA ALA A 128 -15.42 0.43 12.42
C ALA A 128 -14.20 0.96 13.21
N CYS A 129 -13.00 0.47 12.91
CA CYS A 129 -11.77 0.92 13.56
C CYS A 129 -11.52 2.41 13.32
N LEU A 130 -11.74 2.89 12.10
CA LEU A 130 -11.53 4.30 11.76
C LEU A 130 -12.48 5.23 12.52
N LYS A 131 -13.66 4.76 12.89
CA LYS A 131 -14.61 5.54 13.69
C LYS A 131 -14.14 5.74 15.14
N PHE A 132 -13.27 4.87 15.64
CA PHE A 132 -12.73 4.98 17.00
C PHE A 132 -11.51 5.90 17.09
N THR A 133 -10.93 6.24 16.00
CA THR A 133 -9.79 7.17 15.95
C THR A 133 -10.26 8.57 15.58
#